data_1db134350c530336510d50294a901df8
#
_entry.id   1db134350c530336510d50294a901df8
#
_cell.length_a   1.000
_cell.length_b   1.000
_cell.length_c   1.000
_cell.angle_alpha   90.00
_cell.angle_beta   90.00
_cell.angle_gamma   90.00
#
_symmetry.space_group_name_H-M   'P 1'
#
loop_
_entity.id
_entity.type
_entity.pdbx_description
1 polymer ?
#
loop_
_entity_poly.entity_id
_entity_poly.type
_entity_poly.pdbx_seq_one_letter_code
_entity_poly.pdbx_strand_id
1 'polypeptide(L)'
;MQKTLNPATNHVDFDAILNYADVTQDYNPIHVDKEFAAKSPMGGIIAHGTMSLALIWQALKSTHGADILNRVNLDIRFVSPVRIDDTVTGGGELQIDSDNIYDVWVKNQNDQTVIKGTATIKATDD
;
A
#
# COMPACT_ATOMS: atom_id res chain seq x y z
N MET A 1 2.31 -20.77 9.68
CA MET A 1 2.11 -19.64 8.76
C MET A 1 3.47 -19.04 8.42
N GLN A 2 3.67 -18.62 7.19
CA GLN A 2 4.93 -18.01 6.74
C GLN A 2 5.23 -16.74 7.53
N LYS A 3 6.48 -16.60 8.00
CA LYS A 3 6.86 -15.49 8.90
C LYS A 3 7.00 -14.15 8.20
N THR A 4 7.44 -14.16 6.93
CA THR A 4 7.66 -12.95 6.13
C THR A 4 6.77 -13.02 4.90
N LEU A 5 6.03 -11.94 4.64
CA LEU A 5 5.23 -11.85 3.42
C LEU A 5 6.14 -11.67 2.20
N ASN A 6 5.77 -12.30 1.09
CA ASN A 6 6.42 -12.02 -0.18
C ASN A 6 6.19 -10.55 -0.54
N PRO A 7 7.25 -9.76 -0.80
CA PRO A 7 7.08 -8.35 -1.06
C PRO A 7 6.40 -8.09 -2.42
N ALA A 8 5.68 -6.97 -2.50
CA ALA A 8 5.09 -6.47 -3.73
C ALA A 8 5.59 -5.04 -3.98
N THR A 9 6.11 -4.78 -5.16
CA THR A 9 6.76 -3.51 -5.51
C THR A 9 6.07 -2.85 -6.69
N ASN A 10 5.99 -1.52 -6.66
CA ASN A 10 5.44 -0.71 -7.73
C ASN A 10 6.28 0.56 -7.93
N HIS A 11 6.63 0.86 -9.19
CA HIS A 11 7.21 2.15 -9.55
C HIS A 11 6.07 3.10 -9.94
N VAL A 12 5.95 4.21 -9.22
CA VAL A 12 4.80 5.12 -9.31
C VAL A 12 5.16 6.31 -10.20
N ASP A 13 5.06 6.15 -11.52
CA ASP A 13 5.20 7.26 -12.44
C ASP A 13 3.87 8.01 -12.60
N PHE A 14 3.92 9.17 -13.29
CA PHE A 14 2.72 9.99 -13.45
C PHE A 14 1.64 9.30 -14.27
N ASP A 15 2.03 8.53 -15.30
CA ASP A 15 1.08 7.75 -16.10
C ASP A 15 0.33 6.72 -15.26
N ALA A 16 1.02 6.06 -14.33
CA ALA A 16 0.39 5.12 -13.40
C ALA A 16 -0.63 5.82 -12.51
N ILE A 17 -0.32 7.04 -12.02
CA ILE A 17 -1.25 7.83 -11.21
C ILE A 17 -2.48 8.23 -12.04
N LEU A 18 -2.28 8.69 -13.28
CA LEU A 18 -3.39 9.06 -14.17
C LEU A 18 -4.28 7.86 -14.49
N ASN A 19 -3.69 6.69 -14.75
CA ASN A 19 -4.45 5.46 -14.99
C ASN A 19 -5.25 5.04 -13.75
N TYR A 20 -4.67 5.18 -12.57
CA TYR A 20 -5.36 4.88 -11.32
C TYR A 20 -6.53 5.84 -11.07
N ALA A 21 -6.35 7.13 -11.38
CA ALA A 21 -7.42 8.12 -11.30
C ALA A 21 -8.60 7.75 -12.21
N ASP A 22 -8.32 7.26 -13.42
CA ASP A 22 -9.35 6.80 -14.35
C ASP A 22 -10.10 5.58 -13.83
N VAL A 23 -9.38 4.60 -13.28
CA VAL A 23 -9.99 3.38 -12.74
C VAL A 23 -10.89 3.67 -11.55
N THR A 24 -10.44 4.53 -10.64
CA THR A 24 -11.15 4.85 -9.40
C THR A 24 -12.09 6.03 -9.52
N GLN A 25 -12.03 6.76 -10.63
CA GLN A 25 -12.77 8.03 -10.84
C GLN A 25 -12.42 9.08 -9.78
N ASP A 26 -11.18 9.05 -9.28
CA ASP A 26 -10.66 10.01 -8.31
C ASP A 26 -9.69 10.96 -9.00
N TYR A 27 -10.22 12.11 -9.44
CA TYR A 27 -9.49 13.16 -10.14
C TYR A 27 -9.15 14.34 -9.22
N ASN A 28 -8.98 14.11 -7.93
CA ASN A 28 -8.58 15.18 -7.03
C ASN A 28 -7.32 15.87 -7.60
N PRO A 29 -7.31 17.21 -7.72
CA PRO A 29 -6.20 17.94 -8.35
C PRO A 29 -4.82 17.64 -7.76
N ILE A 30 -4.75 17.28 -6.48
CA ILE A 30 -3.46 16.91 -5.84
C ILE A 30 -2.80 15.69 -6.51
N HIS A 31 -3.57 14.87 -7.21
CA HIS A 31 -3.08 13.68 -7.91
C HIS A 31 -2.82 13.92 -9.39
N VAL A 32 -3.54 14.84 -10.03
CA VAL A 32 -3.57 14.93 -11.50
C VAL A 32 -3.16 16.28 -12.07
N ASP A 33 -3.15 17.34 -11.28
CA ASP A 33 -2.84 18.70 -11.71
C ASP A 33 -1.51 19.16 -11.12
N LYS A 34 -0.45 19.12 -11.94
CA LYS A 34 0.92 19.45 -11.49
C LYS A 34 1.03 20.89 -10.98
N GLU A 35 0.37 21.84 -11.63
CA GLU A 35 0.42 23.25 -11.22
C GLU A 35 -0.27 23.46 -9.87
N PHE A 36 -1.45 22.89 -9.70
CA PHE A 36 -2.17 22.93 -8.43
C PHE A 36 -1.35 22.27 -7.31
N ALA A 37 -0.80 21.07 -7.57
CA ALA A 37 -0.05 20.32 -6.59
C ALA A 37 1.24 21.03 -6.16
N ALA A 38 1.93 21.69 -7.10
CA ALA A 38 3.14 22.44 -6.80
C ALA A 38 2.89 23.62 -5.85
N LYS A 39 1.70 24.20 -5.89
CA LYS A 39 1.29 25.31 -5.03
C LYS A 39 0.67 24.84 -3.70
N SER A 40 0.42 23.55 -3.56
CA SER A 40 -0.14 22.97 -2.34
C SER A 40 0.93 22.81 -1.26
N PRO A 41 0.53 22.57 0.01
CA PRO A 41 1.50 22.24 1.06
C PRO A 41 2.36 21.01 0.77
N MET A 42 1.91 20.12 -0.13
CA MET A 42 2.67 18.94 -0.55
C MET A 42 3.83 19.29 -1.50
N GLY A 43 3.78 20.44 -2.17
CA GLY A 43 4.83 20.91 -3.06
C GLY A 43 4.98 20.11 -4.36
N GLY A 44 4.00 19.30 -4.72
CA GLY A 44 4.00 18.48 -5.92
C GLY A 44 2.92 17.39 -5.88
N ILE A 45 2.79 16.66 -6.99
CA ILE A 45 1.83 15.55 -7.09
C ILE A 45 2.12 14.49 -6.03
N ILE A 46 1.06 14.00 -5.41
CA ILE A 46 1.09 12.79 -4.58
C ILE A 46 0.16 11.73 -5.18
N ALA A 47 0.56 10.46 -5.05
CA ALA A 47 -0.26 9.34 -5.50
C ALA A 47 -1.43 9.09 -4.55
N HIS A 48 -2.48 8.45 -5.08
CA HIS A 48 -3.61 8.01 -4.26
C HIS A 48 -3.12 7.01 -3.20
N GLY A 49 -3.54 7.19 -1.96
CA GLY A 49 -3.12 6.32 -0.86
C GLY A 49 -3.51 4.86 -1.08
N THR A 50 -4.69 4.62 -1.62
CA THR A 50 -5.18 3.26 -1.89
C THR A 50 -4.38 2.51 -2.94
N MET A 51 -3.69 3.24 -3.84
CA MET A 51 -2.78 2.63 -4.83
C MET A 51 -1.63 1.90 -4.14
N SER A 52 -1.05 2.50 -3.10
CA SER A 52 0.01 1.88 -2.30
C SER A 52 -0.54 0.82 -1.35
N LEU A 53 -1.73 1.02 -0.80
CA LEU A 53 -2.40 0.03 0.04
C LEU A 53 -2.59 -1.30 -0.69
N ALA A 54 -2.84 -1.26 -1.99
CA ALA A 54 -2.97 -2.47 -2.81
C ALA A 54 -1.74 -3.39 -2.73
N LEU A 55 -0.55 -2.84 -2.46
CA LEU A 55 0.67 -3.64 -2.34
C LEU A 55 0.64 -4.56 -1.11
N ILE A 56 0.00 -4.14 -0.04
CA ILE A 56 -0.20 -5.00 1.15
C ILE A 56 -1.11 -6.18 0.78
N TRP A 57 -2.21 -5.91 0.07
CA TRP A 57 -3.10 -6.97 -0.42
C TRP A 57 -2.38 -7.94 -1.37
N GLN A 58 -1.56 -7.41 -2.27
CA GLN A 58 -0.77 -8.23 -3.19
C GLN A 58 0.24 -9.11 -2.45
N ALA A 59 0.91 -8.56 -1.44
CA ALA A 59 1.85 -9.32 -0.62
C ALA A 59 1.16 -10.47 0.12
N LEU A 60 -0.02 -10.21 0.69
CA LEU A 60 -0.82 -11.23 1.37
C LEU A 60 -1.27 -12.32 0.39
N LYS A 61 -1.76 -11.92 -0.77
CA LYS A 61 -2.20 -12.86 -1.81
C LYS A 61 -1.05 -13.70 -2.34
N SER A 62 0.10 -13.09 -2.61
CA SER A 62 1.28 -13.78 -3.09
C SER A 62 1.80 -14.81 -2.10
N THR A 63 1.68 -14.53 -0.81
CA THR A 63 2.17 -15.40 0.25
C THR A 63 1.20 -16.55 0.55
N HIS A 64 -0.09 -16.27 0.59
CA HIS A 64 -1.09 -17.21 1.12
C HIS A 64 -2.13 -17.68 0.09
N GLY A 65 -2.14 -17.10 -1.11
CA GLY A 65 -3.16 -17.37 -2.12
C GLY A 65 -4.37 -16.45 -2.03
N ALA A 66 -5.21 -16.47 -3.07
CA ALA A 66 -6.32 -15.52 -3.21
C ALA A 66 -7.40 -15.67 -2.12
N ASP A 67 -7.59 -16.86 -1.57
CA ASP A 67 -8.61 -17.13 -0.55
C ASP A 67 -8.35 -16.34 0.74
N ILE A 68 -7.10 -15.95 1.00
CA ILE A 68 -6.75 -15.16 2.18
C ILE A 68 -7.48 -13.82 2.22
N LEU A 69 -7.76 -13.22 1.06
CA LEU A 69 -8.32 -11.88 0.96
C LEU A 69 -9.70 -11.76 1.61
N ASN A 70 -10.43 -12.87 1.73
CA ASN A 70 -11.75 -12.91 2.38
C ASN A 70 -11.65 -13.01 3.90
N ARG A 71 -10.47 -13.22 4.45
CA ARG A 71 -10.25 -13.52 5.86
C ARG A 71 -9.34 -12.52 6.56
N VAL A 72 -8.96 -11.43 5.89
CA VAL A 72 -8.01 -10.46 6.43
C VAL A 72 -8.74 -9.22 6.93
N ASN A 73 -8.40 -8.80 8.14
CA ASN A 73 -8.73 -7.50 8.69
C ASN A 73 -7.47 -6.63 8.68
N LEU A 74 -7.51 -5.51 7.96
CA LEU A 74 -6.43 -4.53 7.98
C LEU A 74 -6.77 -3.38 8.92
N ASP A 75 -5.79 -3.03 9.75
CA ASP A 75 -5.81 -1.81 10.55
C ASP A 75 -4.53 -1.04 10.21
N ILE A 76 -4.65 -0.04 9.35
CA ILE A 76 -3.48 0.67 8.80
C ILE A 76 -3.62 2.17 8.95
N ARG A 77 -2.48 2.85 8.89
CA ARG A 77 -2.39 4.31 8.85
C ARG A 77 -1.51 4.75 7.68
N PHE A 78 -1.94 5.82 7.01
CA PHE A 78 -1.14 6.51 6.02
C PHE A 78 -0.19 7.47 6.74
N VAL A 79 1.11 7.28 6.57
CA VAL A 79 2.14 8.00 7.34
C VAL A 79 2.80 9.08 6.50
N SER A 80 3.11 8.80 5.25
CA SER A 80 3.80 9.71 4.33
C SER A 80 3.23 9.61 2.93
N PRO A 81 3.25 10.70 2.15
CA PRO A 81 2.80 10.66 0.76
C PRO A 81 3.79 9.92 -0.13
N VAL A 82 3.28 9.37 -1.23
CA VAL A 82 4.07 8.83 -2.33
C VAL A 82 4.10 9.86 -3.44
N ARG A 83 5.29 10.16 -3.95
CA ARG A 83 5.49 11.16 -4.99
C ARG A 83 5.76 10.50 -6.34
N ILE A 84 5.67 11.31 -7.41
CA ILE A 84 6.02 10.84 -8.77
C ILE A 84 7.42 10.24 -8.74
N ASP A 85 7.55 9.08 -9.41
CA ASP A 85 8.78 8.30 -9.56
C ASP A 85 9.29 7.62 -8.28
N ASP A 86 8.55 7.68 -7.19
CA ASP A 86 8.84 6.82 -6.05
C ASP A 86 8.65 5.34 -6.44
N THR A 87 9.52 4.49 -5.90
CA THR A 87 9.34 3.04 -5.93
C THR A 87 8.94 2.59 -4.54
N VAL A 88 7.77 1.98 -4.43
CA VAL A 88 7.21 1.57 -3.14
C VAL A 88 7.08 0.06 -3.07
N THR A 89 7.34 -0.48 -1.89
CA THR A 89 7.30 -1.93 -1.63
C THR A 89 6.44 -2.21 -0.42
N GLY A 90 5.43 -3.04 -0.61
CA GLY A 90 4.61 -3.58 0.48
C GLY A 90 5.18 -4.88 1.01
N GLY A 91 5.09 -5.09 2.30
CA GLY A 91 5.57 -6.29 2.96
C GLY A 91 5.02 -6.42 4.36
N GLY A 92 5.50 -7.41 5.08
CA GLY A 92 5.09 -7.62 6.45
C GLY A 92 5.83 -8.78 7.09
N GLU A 93 5.74 -8.82 8.41
CA GLU A 93 6.31 -9.88 9.23
C GLU A 93 5.29 -10.34 10.28
N LEU A 94 5.22 -11.65 10.47
CA LEU A 94 4.37 -12.23 11.52
C LEU A 94 4.87 -11.73 12.86
N GLN A 95 3.96 -11.24 13.70
CA GLN A 95 4.31 -10.81 15.05
C GLN A 95 4.88 -11.98 15.87
N ILE A 96 5.87 -11.68 16.70
CA ILE A 96 6.39 -12.64 17.68
C ILE A 96 5.22 -13.02 18.60
N ASP A 97 5.11 -14.30 18.92
CA ASP A 97 4.05 -14.84 19.77
C ASP A 97 2.64 -14.81 19.15
N SER A 98 2.53 -14.53 17.85
CA SER A 98 1.29 -14.65 17.10
C SER A 98 1.41 -15.68 15.98
N ASP A 99 0.32 -16.34 15.66
CA ASP A 99 0.22 -17.27 14.53
C ASP A 99 -0.64 -16.73 13.39
N ASN A 100 -1.22 -15.52 13.56
CA ASN A 100 -2.17 -14.96 12.59
C ASN A 100 -2.17 -13.44 12.46
N ILE A 101 -1.23 -12.73 13.09
CA ILE A 101 -1.14 -11.28 13.01
C ILE A 101 0.20 -10.87 12.41
N TYR A 102 0.16 -10.16 11.30
CA TYR A 102 1.33 -9.55 10.66
C TYR A 102 1.40 -8.08 10.97
N ASP A 103 2.61 -7.59 11.28
CA ASP A 103 2.94 -6.19 11.08
C ASP A 103 3.12 -5.97 9.57
N VAL A 104 2.42 -4.99 9.00
CA VAL A 104 2.47 -4.71 7.57
C VAL A 104 2.90 -3.29 7.32
N TRP A 105 3.53 -3.06 6.16
CA TRP A 105 4.02 -1.74 5.78
C TRP A 105 4.09 -1.58 4.28
N VAL A 106 4.15 -0.32 3.85
CA VAL A 106 4.64 0.07 2.53
C VAL A 106 5.75 1.08 2.76
N LYS A 107 6.89 0.89 2.11
CA LYS A 107 8.06 1.76 2.21
C LYS A 107 8.50 2.22 0.84
N ASN A 108 9.06 3.44 0.76
CA ASN A 108 9.61 3.95 -0.48
C ASN A 108 11.09 3.50 -0.65
N GLN A 109 11.73 3.96 -1.74
CA GLN A 109 13.12 3.60 -2.07
C GLN A 109 14.15 4.06 -1.03
N ASN A 110 13.78 5.01 -0.17
CA ASN A 110 14.63 5.51 0.90
C ASN A 110 14.33 4.83 2.25
N ASP A 111 13.61 3.73 2.21
CA ASP A 111 13.14 2.99 3.40
C ASP A 111 12.25 3.82 4.33
N GLN A 112 11.63 4.86 3.80
CA GLN A 112 10.67 5.69 4.51
C GLN A 112 9.32 5.00 4.55
N THR A 113 8.70 4.96 5.72
CA THR A 113 7.38 4.34 5.89
C THR A 113 6.30 5.23 5.26
N VAL A 114 5.56 4.65 4.34
CA VAL A 114 4.41 5.25 3.67
C VAL A 114 3.10 4.85 4.35
N ILE A 115 2.95 3.56 4.60
CA ILE A 115 1.81 2.95 5.30
C ILE A 115 2.35 2.00 6.35
N LYS A 116 1.68 1.93 7.50
CA LYS A 116 1.97 0.91 8.52
C LYS A 116 0.72 0.49 9.25
N GLY A 117 0.75 -0.72 9.77
CA GLY A 117 -0.34 -1.26 10.57
C GLY A 117 -0.23 -2.75 10.77
N THR A 118 -1.38 -3.39 10.93
CA THR A 118 -1.48 -4.82 11.15
C THR A 118 -2.47 -5.47 10.20
N ALA A 119 -2.21 -6.73 9.89
CA ALA A 119 -3.13 -7.59 9.16
C ALA A 119 -3.43 -8.81 10.03
N THR A 120 -4.67 -8.94 10.44
CA THR A 120 -5.14 -10.10 11.21
C THR A 120 -5.84 -11.07 10.28
N ILE A 121 -5.38 -12.32 10.26
CA ILE A 121 -5.95 -13.36 9.41
C ILE A 121 -6.92 -14.18 10.25
N LYS A 122 -8.20 -14.15 9.88
CA LYS A 122 -9.24 -14.92 10.57
C LYS A 122 -9.11 -16.40 10.20
N ALA A 123 -9.45 -17.28 11.16
CA ALA A 123 -9.54 -18.69 10.89
C ALA A 123 -10.64 -18.99 9.86
N THR A 124 -10.44 -20.06 9.08
CA THR A 124 -11.49 -20.56 8.21
C THR A 124 -12.67 -21.08 9.03
N ASP A 125 -13.88 -20.70 8.63
CA ASP A 125 -15.10 -21.32 9.15
C ASP A 125 -15.28 -22.70 8.46
N ASP A 126 -14.91 -23.73 9.16
CA ASP A 126 -15.14 -25.10 8.69
C ASP A 126 -16.50 -25.62 9.17
#